data_39896c0a19039c4ff1809e088bcb2b87
#
_entry.id   39896c0a19039c4ff1809e088bcb2b87
#
_cell.length_a   1.000
_cell.length_b   1.000
_cell.length_c   1.000
_cell.angle_alpha   90.00
_cell.angle_beta   90.00
_cell.angle_gamma   90.00
#
_symmetry.space_group_name_H-M   'P 1'
#
loop_
_entity.id
_entity.type
_entity.pdbx_description
1 polymer ?
#
loop_
_entity_poly.entity_id
_entity_poly.type
_entity_poly.pdbx_seq_one_letter_code
_entity_poly.pdbx_strand_id
1 'polypeptide(L)' 'MNLEQRKANMIYEIASLIKDDPDTAPVLIEELVEIMFDEQIDHLEDVIVNQFGVEVYPE' A
#
# COMPACT_ATOMS: atom_id res chain seq x y z
N MET A 1 9.38 19.51 6.98
CA MET A 1 8.61 18.31 7.36
C MET A 1 9.46 17.08 7.09
N ASN A 2 9.65 16.23 8.08
CA ASN A 2 10.50 15.04 7.92
C ASN A 2 9.73 13.90 7.24
N LEU A 3 10.45 12.84 6.91
CA LEU A 3 9.88 11.69 6.20
C LEU A 3 8.75 11.01 6.99
N GLU A 4 8.93 10.85 8.29
CA GLU A 4 7.91 10.21 9.14
C GLU A 4 6.61 11.00 9.15
N GLN A 5 6.71 12.33 9.20
CA GLN A 5 5.54 13.20 9.15
C GLN A 5 4.86 13.11 7.79
N ARG A 6 5.63 13.06 6.72
CA ARG A 6 5.09 12.91 5.37
C ARG A 6 4.37 11.57 5.20
N LYS A 7 4.95 10.50 5.74
CA LYS A 7 4.30 9.17 5.71
C LYS A 7 2.97 9.19 6.44
N ALA A 8 2.96 9.76 7.64
CA ALA A 8 1.73 9.85 8.44
C ALA A 8 0.65 10.65 7.71
N ASN A 9 1.03 11.76 7.10
CA ASN A 9 0.10 12.59 6.35
C ASN A 9 -0.46 11.83 5.15
N MET A 10 0.38 11.08 4.43
CA MET A 10 -0.05 10.30 3.27
C MET A 10 -1.02 9.20 3.67
N ILE A 11 -0.74 8.50 4.77
CA ILE A 11 -1.64 7.45 5.27
C ILE A 11 -3.00 8.05 5.58
N TYR A 12 -3.02 9.20 6.24
CA TYR A 12 -4.26 9.88 6.59
C TYR A 12 -5.04 10.29 5.34
N GLU A 13 -4.37 10.92 4.38
CA GLU A 13 -5.01 11.38 3.15
C GLU A 13 -5.55 10.22 2.31
N ILE A 14 -4.77 9.14 2.19
CA ILE A 14 -5.21 7.96 1.45
C ILE A 14 -6.42 7.32 2.12
N ALA A 15 -6.38 7.19 3.45
CA ALA A 15 -7.50 6.62 4.20
C ALA A 15 -8.77 7.46 4.02
N SER A 16 -8.63 8.78 4.06
CA SER A 16 -9.76 9.69 3.86
C SER A 16 -10.34 9.58 2.46
N LEU A 17 -9.47 9.50 1.46
CA LEU A 17 -9.88 9.39 0.07
C LEU A 17 -10.65 8.10 -0.18
N ILE A 18 -10.16 6.99 0.36
CA ILE A 18 -10.81 5.67 0.21
C ILE A 18 -12.15 5.66 0.95
N LYS A 19 -12.21 6.33 2.11
CA LYS A 19 -13.44 6.41 2.88
C LYS A 19 -14.53 7.15 2.10
N ASP A 20 -14.15 8.24 1.43
CA ASP A 20 -15.09 9.04 0.64
C ASP A 20 -15.50 8.33 -0.65
N ASP A 21 -14.56 7.63 -1.28
CA ASP A 21 -14.81 6.91 -2.53
C ASP A 21 -14.03 5.60 -2.54
N PRO A 22 -14.64 4.49 -2.09
CA PRO A 22 -13.98 3.18 -2.04
C PRO A 22 -13.46 2.69 -3.38
N ASP A 23 -14.00 3.15 -4.49
CA ASP A 23 -13.55 2.76 -5.83
C ASP A 23 -12.14 3.28 -6.13
N THR A 24 -11.67 4.23 -5.34
CA THR A 24 -10.30 4.77 -5.46
C THR A 24 -9.26 3.76 -5.01
N ALA A 25 -9.59 2.87 -4.08
CA ALA A 25 -8.62 1.95 -3.47
C ALA A 25 -7.86 1.09 -4.48
N PRO A 26 -8.52 0.37 -5.40
CA PRO A 26 -7.76 -0.45 -6.36
C PRO A 26 -6.88 0.38 -7.29
N VAL A 27 -7.30 1.58 -7.65
CA VAL A 27 -6.51 2.47 -8.50
C VAL A 27 -5.24 2.94 -7.76
N LEU A 28 -5.38 3.34 -6.50
CA LEU A 28 -4.25 3.77 -5.68
C LEU A 28 -3.27 2.63 -5.44
N ILE A 29 -3.79 1.44 -5.16
CA ILE A 29 -2.95 0.26 -4.91
C ILE A 29 -2.14 -0.06 -6.17
N GLU A 30 -2.76 -0.04 -7.33
CA GLU A 30 -2.07 -0.27 -8.59
C GLU A 30 -0.93 0.72 -8.80
N GLU A 31 -1.20 2.01 -8.58
CA GLU A 31 -0.18 3.04 -8.72
C GLU A 31 0.97 2.84 -7.73
N LEU A 32 0.66 2.48 -6.49
CA LEU A 32 1.67 2.24 -5.46
C LEU A 32 2.56 1.05 -5.81
N VAL A 33 1.96 -0.03 -6.28
CA VAL A 33 2.71 -1.25 -6.63
C VAL A 33 3.59 -1.00 -7.86
N GLU A 34 3.11 -0.25 -8.83
CA GLU A 34 3.88 0.04 -10.04
C GLU A 34 5.17 0.79 -9.78
N ILE A 35 5.20 1.65 -8.75
CA ILE A 35 6.42 2.42 -8.43
C ILE A 35 7.35 1.69 -7.47
N MET A 36 6.98 0.50 -7.00
CA MET A 36 7.79 -0.26 -6.07
C MET A 36 8.93 -1.01 -6.77
N PHE A 37 10.07 -1.08 -6.09
CA PHE A 37 11.18 -1.91 -6.50
C PHE A 37 11.05 -3.31 -5.90
N ASP A 38 11.88 -4.25 -6.39
CA ASP A 38 11.81 -5.66 -5.96
C ASP A 38 11.82 -5.83 -4.45
N GLU A 39 12.70 -5.11 -3.75
CA GLU A 39 12.79 -5.20 -2.29
C GLU A 39 11.49 -4.79 -1.60
N GLN A 40 10.82 -3.79 -2.14
CA GLN A 40 9.56 -3.30 -1.59
C GLN A 40 8.44 -4.29 -1.84
N ILE A 41 8.43 -4.90 -3.02
CA ILE A 41 7.45 -5.95 -3.36
C ILE A 41 7.63 -7.15 -2.44
N ASP A 42 8.87 -7.59 -2.21
CA ASP A 42 9.16 -8.70 -1.30
C ASP A 42 8.65 -8.40 0.11
N HIS A 43 8.88 -7.18 0.57
CA HIS A 43 8.43 -6.77 1.90
C HIS A 43 6.89 -6.75 1.97
N LEU A 44 6.25 -6.25 0.94
CA LEU A 44 4.79 -6.20 0.89
C LEU A 44 4.19 -7.60 0.90
N GLU A 45 4.78 -8.53 0.15
CA GLU A 45 4.36 -9.93 0.16
C GLU A 45 4.46 -10.53 1.55
N ASP A 46 5.57 -10.27 2.26
CA ASP A 46 5.76 -10.74 3.62
C ASP A 46 4.67 -10.19 4.55
N VAL A 47 4.36 -8.92 4.43
CA VAL A 47 3.31 -8.28 5.24
C VAL A 47 1.96 -8.94 4.98
N ILE A 48 1.61 -9.14 3.71
CA ILE A 48 0.33 -9.73 3.34
C ILE A 48 0.22 -11.15 3.87
N VAL A 49 1.25 -11.96 3.68
CA VAL A 49 1.25 -13.35 4.14
C VAL A 49 1.20 -13.43 5.67
N ASN A 50 2.05 -12.65 6.35
CA ASN A 50 2.21 -12.77 7.80
C ASN A 50 1.10 -12.07 8.60
N GLN A 51 0.63 -10.93 8.14
CA GLN A 51 -0.38 -10.18 8.87
C GLN A 51 -1.81 -10.52 8.50
N PHE A 52 -2.03 -10.88 7.23
CA PHE A 52 -3.38 -11.12 6.74
C PHE A 52 -3.64 -12.58 6.37
N GLY A 53 -2.61 -13.42 6.41
CA GLY A 53 -2.74 -14.84 6.14
C GLY A 53 -3.14 -15.17 4.71
N VAL A 54 -2.83 -14.28 3.78
CA VAL A 54 -3.16 -14.46 2.35
C VAL A 54 -1.91 -14.90 1.62
N GLU A 55 -2.01 -15.99 0.87
CA GLU A 55 -0.90 -16.44 0.03
C GLU A 55 -0.81 -15.60 -1.24
N VAL A 56 0.40 -15.23 -1.60
CA VAL A 56 0.67 -14.53 -2.85
C VAL A 56 1.42 -15.50 -3.77
N TYR A 57 0.82 -15.80 -4.92
CA TYR A 57 1.40 -16.76 -5.84
C TYR A 57 2.23 -16.03 -6.89
N PRO A 58 3.48 -16.46 -7.12
CA PRO A 58 4.29 -15.89 -8.20
C PRO A 58 3.71 -16.32 -9.56
N GLU A 59 3.74 -15.41 -10.46
CA GLU A 59 3.31 -15.66 -11.83
C GLU A 59 4.29 -16.62 -12.56
#